data_b151602d7b70dbe85ae3c9e1eca78b9b
#
_entry.id   b151602d7b70dbe85ae3c9e1eca78b9b
#
_cell.length_a   1.000
_cell.length_b   1.000
_cell.length_c   1.000
_cell.angle_alpha   90.00
_cell.angle_beta   90.00
_cell.angle_gamma   90.00
#
_symmetry.space_group_name_H-M   'P 1'
#
loop_
_entity.id
_entity.type
_entity.pdbx_description
1 polymer ?
#
loop_
_entity_poly.entity_id
_entity_poly.type
_entity_poly.pdbx_seq_one_letter_code
_entity_poly.pdbx_strand_id
1 'polypeptide(L)'
;MSKKAVALVTGAVFAGVLAAGGWLGYQHLEAQAGNGSALRGFDAQNPAEVAPRSEDVFTGRVMAYEEQRDLETWTADIYRVDVVDVLRGDVKGTIRVTWAQDHGRTQRLTDGETYVFATQPWDAATVENGHSQMFKGEMKPVDDAQVTAWKKAAALSVRLEQ
;
A
#
# COMPACT_ATOMS: atom_id res chain seq x y z
N MET A 1 5.56 61.97 -31.64
CA MET A 1 5.34 60.64 -32.19
C MET A 1 5.67 59.59 -31.13
N SER A 2 4.68 59.13 -30.63
CA SER A 2 4.29 57.92 -29.96
C SER A 2 5.37 57.07 -29.26
N LYS A 3 5.49 57.27 -27.93
CA LYS A 3 6.19 56.38 -26.97
C LYS A 3 5.17 55.67 -26.06
N LYS A 4 4.21 54.90 -26.61
CA LYS A 4 3.17 54.24 -25.80
C LYS A 4 2.85 52.81 -26.26
N ALA A 5 3.84 52.02 -26.62
CA ALA A 5 3.53 50.68 -27.08
C ALA A 5 4.46 49.56 -26.55
N VAL A 6 5.22 49.75 -25.45
CA VAL A 6 6.17 48.74 -24.96
C VAL A 6 5.81 48.17 -23.57
N ALA A 7 4.78 48.69 -22.89
CA ALA A 7 4.50 48.28 -21.51
C ALA A 7 3.45 47.18 -21.33
N LEU A 8 2.96 46.53 -22.39
CA LEU A 8 1.81 45.60 -22.29
C LEU A 8 2.14 44.11 -22.61
N VAL A 9 3.37 43.81 -22.95
CA VAL A 9 3.76 42.42 -23.30
C VAL A 9 4.44 41.68 -22.15
N THR A 10 4.96 42.38 -21.15
CA THR A 10 5.73 41.75 -20.05
C THR A 10 4.85 41.20 -18.91
N GLY A 11 3.58 41.59 -18.85
CA GLY A 11 2.68 41.12 -17.77
C GLY A 11 2.01 39.79 -18.02
N ALA A 12 1.83 39.39 -19.27
CA ALA A 12 1.09 38.17 -19.60
C ALA A 12 1.91 36.89 -19.48
N VAL A 13 3.24 36.97 -19.63
CA VAL A 13 4.12 35.80 -19.55
C VAL A 13 4.35 35.33 -18.11
N PHE A 14 4.37 36.25 -17.13
CA PHE A 14 4.55 35.88 -15.72
C PHE A 14 3.31 35.22 -15.09
N ALA A 15 2.12 35.59 -15.52
CA ALA A 15 0.90 34.97 -15.00
C ALA A 15 0.71 33.51 -15.49
N GLY A 16 1.18 33.21 -16.71
CA GLY A 16 1.09 31.86 -17.28
C GLY A 16 2.02 30.85 -16.61
N VAL A 17 3.21 31.27 -16.20
CA VAL A 17 4.20 30.39 -15.56
C VAL A 17 3.77 30.01 -14.14
N LEU A 18 3.17 30.93 -13.40
CA LEU A 18 2.69 30.65 -12.05
C LEU A 18 1.45 29.73 -12.06
N ALA A 19 0.58 29.89 -13.05
CA ALA A 19 -0.59 29.01 -13.19
C ALA A 19 -0.20 27.57 -13.59
N ALA A 20 0.76 27.42 -14.50
CA ALA A 20 1.24 26.11 -14.93
C ALA A 20 2.05 25.40 -13.81
N GLY A 21 2.89 26.14 -13.10
CA GLY A 21 3.66 25.59 -11.97
C GLY A 21 2.76 25.17 -10.80
N GLY A 22 1.74 25.96 -10.49
CA GLY A 22 0.75 25.65 -9.45
C GLY A 22 -0.09 24.42 -9.80
N TRP A 23 -0.49 24.30 -11.05
CA TRP A 23 -1.29 23.16 -11.50
C TRP A 23 -0.52 21.84 -11.54
N LEU A 24 0.73 21.87 -12.02
CA LEU A 24 1.62 20.71 -12.00
C LEU A 24 1.97 20.29 -10.56
N GLY A 25 2.19 21.24 -9.67
CA GLY A 25 2.41 20.98 -8.24
C GLY A 25 1.18 20.38 -7.58
N TYR A 26 0.00 20.84 -7.90
CA TYR A 26 -1.26 20.31 -7.39
C TYR A 26 -1.51 18.88 -7.87
N GLN A 27 -1.30 18.56 -9.14
CA GLN A 27 -1.42 17.20 -9.66
C GLN A 27 -0.42 16.24 -9.02
N HIS A 28 0.79 16.70 -8.72
CA HIS A 28 1.80 15.88 -8.05
C HIS A 28 1.41 15.59 -6.60
N LEU A 29 0.82 16.55 -5.91
CA LEU A 29 0.29 16.37 -4.55
C LEU A 29 -0.94 15.45 -4.53
N GLU A 30 -1.84 15.54 -5.50
CA GLU A 30 -2.98 14.63 -5.63
C GLU A 30 -2.53 13.19 -5.94
N ALA A 31 -1.54 13.01 -6.83
CA ALA A 31 -0.99 11.70 -7.12
C ALA A 31 -0.33 11.04 -5.89
N GLN A 32 0.31 11.83 -5.03
CA GLN A 32 0.88 11.36 -3.76
C GLN A 32 -0.21 11.11 -2.70
N ALA A 33 -1.21 11.97 -2.62
CA ALA A 33 -2.32 11.80 -1.69
C ALA A 33 -3.20 10.59 -2.06
N GLY A 34 -3.39 10.33 -3.36
CA GLY A 34 -4.13 9.16 -3.85
C GLY A 34 -3.53 7.81 -3.45
N ASN A 35 -2.24 7.77 -3.20
CA ASN A 35 -1.55 6.54 -2.76
C ASN A 35 -1.58 6.31 -1.23
N GLY A 36 -2.16 7.21 -0.46
CA GLY A 36 -2.23 7.10 0.99
C GLY A 36 -0.87 7.19 1.71
N SER A 37 0.23 7.28 0.97
CA SER A 37 1.59 7.33 1.52
C SER A 37 1.85 8.60 2.32
N ALA A 38 1.34 9.74 1.87
CA ALA A 38 1.53 11.03 2.54
C ALA A 38 0.87 11.07 3.94
N LEU A 39 -0.23 10.35 4.13
CA LEU A 39 -0.93 10.28 5.42
C LEU A 39 -0.31 9.27 6.39
N ARG A 40 0.45 8.30 5.89
CA ARG A 40 1.05 7.21 6.69
C ARG A 40 2.49 7.48 7.08
N GLY A 41 3.17 8.44 6.44
CA GLY A 41 4.58 8.74 6.68
C GLY A 41 5.56 7.67 6.20
N PHE A 42 5.10 6.69 5.38
CA PHE A 42 5.93 5.65 4.77
C PHE A 42 5.33 5.17 3.45
N ASP A 43 6.16 4.63 2.56
CA ASP A 43 5.72 4.04 1.30
C ASP A 43 5.18 2.62 1.53
N ALA A 44 3.86 2.49 1.51
CA ALA A 44 3.17 1.21 1.69
C ALA A 44 3.35 0.24 0.50
N GLN A 45 3.97 0.65 -0.59
CA GLN A 45 4.29 -0.21 -1.74
C GLN A 45 5.74 -0.74 -1.69
N ASN A 46 6.54 -0.25 -0.73
CA ASN A 46 7.92 -0.64 -0.57
C ASN A 46 8.08 -1.67 0.56
N PRO A 47 8.48 -2.93 0.27
CA PRO A 47 8.70 -3.95 1.28
C PRO A 47 9.63 -3.53 2.41
N ALA A 48 10.70 -2.75 2.10
CA ALA A 48 11.66 -2.29 3.09
C ALA A 48 11.07 -1.30 4.10
N GLU A 49 9.98 -0.62 3.74
CA GLU A 49 9.27 0.31 4.63
C GLU A 49 8.07 -0.33 5.33
N VAL A 50 7.46 -1.33 4.69
CA VAL A 50 6.30 -2.05 5.24
C VAL A 50 6.73 -3.10 6.26
N ALA A 51 7.74 -3.90 5.97
CA ALA A 51 8.14 -5.02 6.83
C ALA A 51 8.49 -4.59 8.28
N PRO A 52 9.20 -3.46 8.53
CA PRO A 52 9.49 -3.01 9.89
C PRO A 52 8.25 -2.60 10.69
N ARG A 53 7.15 -2.26 9.98
CA ARG A 53 5.91 -1.76 10.57
C ARG A 53 4.82 -2.82 10.67
N SER A 54 5.07 -3.99 10.08
CA SER A 54 4.17 -5.14 10.15
C SER A 54 4.53 -5.99 11.35
N GLU A 55 3.53 -6.49 12.07
CA GLU A 55 3.75 -7.44 13.15
C GLU A 55 4.15 -8.78 12.56
N ASP A 56 3.43 -9.24 11.54
CA ASP A 56 3.71 -10.49 10.85
C ASP A 56 4.06 -10.26 9.39
N VAL A 57 5.10 -10.92 8.91
CA VAL A 57 5.44 -11.05 7.49
C VAL A 57 5.60 -12.54 7.17
N PHE A 58 4.84 -13.03 6.22
CA PHE A 58 4.81 -14.46 5.92
C PHE A 58 4.42 -14.74 4.46
N THR A 59 4.74 -15.92 3.98
CA THR A 59 4.13 -16.45 2.76
C THR A 59 2.87 -17.23 3.15
N GLY A 60 1.78 -17.01 2.43
CA GLY A 60 0.51 -17.65 2.71
C GLY A 60 -0.18 -18.10 1.43
N ARG A 61 -0.78 -19.30 1.48
CA ARG A 61 -1.60 -19.81 0.39
C ARG A 61 -3.03 -19.34 0.56
N VAL A 62 -3.58 -18.70 -0.45
CA VAL A 62 -4.99 -18.31 -0.48
C VAL A 62 -5.84 -19.58 -0.62
N MET A 63 -6.61 -19.89 0.39
CA MET A 63 -7.50 -21.06 0.42
C MET A 63 -8.85 -20.73 -0.21
N ALA A 64 -9.36 -19.52 0.03
CA ALA A 64 -10.60 -19.04 -0.55
C ALA A 64 -10.74 -17.52 -0.40
N TYR A 65 -11.34 -16.88 -1.39
CA TYR A 65 -12.02 -15.61 -1.21
C TYR A 65 -13.32 -15.87 -0.44
N GLU A 66 -13.53 -15.18 0.68
CA GLU A 66 -14.74 -15.38 1.49
C GLU A 66 -15.82 -14.38 1.14
N GLU A 67 -15.52 -13.09 1.21
CA GLU A 67 -16.47 -12.02 0.95
C GLU A 67 -15.79 -10.67 0.75
N GLN A 68 -16.56 -9.71 0.25
CA GLN A 68 -16.24 -8.29 0.35
C GLN A 68 -17.12 -7.67 1.44
N ARG A 69 -16.53 -6.89 2.32
CA ARG A 69 -17.25 -6.29 3.44
C ARG A 69 -16.92 -4.81 3.59
N ASP A 70 -17.93 -4.02 3.85
CA ASP A 70 -17.78 -2.64 4.26
C ASP A 70 -17.43 -2.58 5.75
N LEU A 71 -16.33 -1.93 6.05
CA LEU A 71 -15.76 -1.79 7.38
C LEU A 71 -15.73 -0.30 7.73
N GLU A 72 -16.82 0.20 8.29
CA GLU A 72 -17.03 1.60 8.69
C GLU A 72 -16.72 2.61 7.56
N THR A 73 -15.44 2.86 7.28
CA THR A 73 -15.00 3.89 6.32
C THR A 73 -14.31 3.34 5.07
N TRP A 74 -14.16 2.03 4.96
CA TRP A 74 -13.46 1.40 3.84
C TRP A 74 -14.01 0.00 3.54
N THR A 75 -13.84 -0.43 2.30
CA THR A 75 -14.25 -1.75 1.84
C THR A 75 -13.05 -2.67 1.78
N ALA A 76 -13.18 -3.91 2.25
CA ALA A 76 -12.14 -4.93 2.18
C ALA A 76 -12.63 -6.22 1.56
N ASP A 77 -11.76 -6.86 0.80
CA ASP A 77 -11.86 -8.27 0.49
C ASP A 77 -11.31 -9.10 1.65
N ILE A 78 -12.00 -10.16 2.01
CA ILE A 78 -11.62 -11.09 3.08
C ILE A 78 -11.24 -12.42 2.46
N TYR A 79 -10.03 -12.87 2.77
CA TYR A 79 -9.46 -14.13 2.30
C TYR A 79 -9.14 -15.05 3.46
N ARG A 80 -9.43 -16.33 3.29
CA ARG A 80 -8.89 -17.37 4.16
C ARG A 80 -7.53 -17.79 3.61
N VAL A 81 -6.50 -17.69 4.45
CA VAL A 81 -5.10 -17.88 4.07
C VAL A 81 -4.45 -18.88 5.02
N ASP A 82 -3.78 -19.87 4.45
CA ASP A 82 -2.96 -20.85 5.17
C ASP A 82 -1.52 -20.37 5.22
N VAL A 83 -0.96 -20.18 6.41
CA VAL A 83 0.43 -19.74 6.61
C VAL A 83 1.38 -20.84 6.18
N VAL A 84 2.30 -20.52 5.26
CA VAL A 84 3.25 -21.48 4.69
C VAL A 84 4.64 -21.33 5.33
N ASP A 85 5.19 -20.11 5.33
CA ASP A 85 6.51 -19.81 5.90
C ASP A 85 6.47 -18.43 6.55
N VAL A 86 6.98 -18.32 7.77
CA VAL A 86 7.01 -17.06 8.53
C VAL A 86 8.37 -16.40 8.37
N LEU A 87 8.37 -15.16 7.87
CA LEU A 87 9.56 -14.35 7.68
C LEU A 87 9.80 -13.40 8.86
N ARG A 88 8.72 -13.03 9.57
CA ARG A 88 8.70 -12.23 10.79
C ARG A 88 7.41 -12.51 11.56
N GLY A 89 7.45 -12.39 12.89
CA GLY A 89 6.31 -12.64 13.77
C GLY A 89 6.15 -14.10 14.15
N ASP A 90 4.97 -14.47 14.60
CA ASP A 90 4.66 -15.82 15.09
C ASP A 90 3.33 -16.37 14.58
N VAL A 91 2.75 -15.73 13.56
CA VAL A 91 1.50 -16.14 12.91
C VAL A 91 1.59 -17.58 12.40
N LYS A 92 0.52 -18.35 12.54
CA LYS A 92 0.49 -19.76 12.14
C LYS A 92 -0.93 -20.26 11.87
N GLY A 93 -1.00 -21.37 11.13
CA GLY A 93 -2.25 -22.03 10.80
C GLY A 93 -3.05 -21.25 9.76
N THR A 94 -4.35 -21.34 9.82
CA THR A 94 -5.27 -20.67 8.92
C THR A 94 -5.80 -19.40 9.55
N ILE A 95 -5.62 -18.27 8.88
CA ILE A 95 -6.06 -16.95 9.31
C ILE A 95 -6.97 -16.32 8.28
N ARG A 96 -7.64 -15.24 8.66
CA ARG A 96 -8.36 -14.34 7.74
C ARG A 96 -7.55 -13.10 7.49
N VAL A 97 -7.26 -12.80 6.22
CA VAL A 97 -6.58 -11.58 5.80
C VAL A 97 -7.59 -10.64 5.17
N THR A 98 -7.67 -9.43 5.71
CA THR A 98 -8.44 -8.34 5.11
C THR A 98 -7.53 -7.50 4.23
N TRP A 99 -7.95 -7.31 2.99
CA TRP A 99 -7.23 -6.49 2.02
C TRP A 99 -8.11 -5.35 1.53
N ALA A 100 -7.72 -4.12 1.91
CA ALA A 100 -8.47 -2.93 1.56
C ALA A 100 -8.54 -2.74 0.05
N GLN A 101 -9.73 -2.50 -0.45
CA GLN A 101 -10.00 -2.13 -1.84
C GLN A 101 -9.87 -0.61 -1.96
N ASP A 102 -8.63 -0.10 -2.06
CA ASP A 102 -8.38 1.33 -2.21
C ASP A 102 -8.68 1.75 -3.66
N HIS A 103 -9.61 2.70 -3.83
CA HIS A 103 -9.86 3.49 -5.04
C HIS A 103 -9.66 2.79 -6.40
N GLY A 104 -10.62 1.94 -6.77
CA GLY A 104 -10.66 1.35 -8.12
C GLY A 104 -9.76 0.13 -8.33
N ARG A 105 -9.14 -0.40 -7.29
CA ARG A 105 -8.42 -1.66 -7.37
C ARG A 105 -9.42 -2.80 -7.52
N THR A 106 -9.33 -3.53 -8.62
CA THR A 106 -10.21 -4.67 -8.94
C THR A 106 -9.47 -6.00 -8.85
N GLN A 107 -8.18 -5.98 -8.46
CA GLN A 107 -7.38 -7.19 -8.36
C GLN A 107 -7.92 -8.07 -7.23
N ARG A 108 -8.18 -9.33 -7.53
CA ARG A 108 -8.43 -10.39 -6.55
C ARG A 108 -7.26 -11.35 -6.52
N LEU A 109 -6.99 -11.87 -5.32
CA LEU A 109 -6.03 -12.96 -5.16
C LEU A 109 -6.64 -14.25 -5.68
N THR A 110 -5.82 -15.09 -6.27
CA THR A 110 -6.24 -16.36 -6.86
C THR A 110 -6.20 -17.48 -5.82
N ASP A 111 -7.28 -18.23 -5.70
CA ASP A 111 -7.35 -19.40 -4.83
C ASP A 111 -6.28 -20.44 -5.22
N GLY A 112 -5.62 -21.00 -4.22
CA GLY A 112 -4.53 -21.97 -4.40
C GLY A 112 -3.15 -21.35 -4.61
N GLU A 113 -3.06 -20.08 -4.99
CA GLU A 113 -1.78 -19.39 -5.15
C GLU A 113 -1.22 -18.91 -3.82
N THR A 114 0.10 -18.77 -3.77
CA THR A 114 0.83 -18.30 -2.59
C THR A 114 1.34 -16.88 -2.81
N TYR A 115 1.18 -16.02 -1.79
CA TYR A 115 1.58 -14.61 -1.82
C TYR A 115 2.40 -14.27 -0.58
N VAL A 116 3.13 -13.14 -0.62
CA VAL A 116 3.70 -12.55 0.59
C VAL A 116 2.66 -11.63 1.23
N PHE A 117 2.41 -11.84 2.50
CA PHE A 117 1.58 -10.99 3.32
C PHE A 117 2.43 -10.26 4.36
N ALA A 118 2.12 -9.00 4.58
CA ALA A 118 2.70 -8.18 5.64
C ALA A 118 1.54 -7.57 6.41
N THR A 119 1.27 -8.06 7.61
CA THR A 119 0.01 -7.83 8.30
C THR A 119 0.20 -7.31 9.71
N GLN A 120 -0.90 -6.73 10.22
CA GLN A 120 -1.11 -6.52 11.66
C GLN A 120 -2.36 -7.29 12.08
N PRO A 121 -2.36 -7.93 13.26
CA PRO A 121 -3.56 -8.47 13.85
C PRO A 121 -4.63 -7.37 13.92
N TRP A 122 -5.84 -7.73 13.58
CA TRP A 122 -6.95 -6.81 13.62
C TRP A 122 -8.07 -7.40 14.43
N ASP A 123 -8.20 -6.90 15.65
CA ASP A 123 -9.16 -7.32 16.64
C ASP A 123 -10.53 -6.60 16.50
N ALA A 124 -10.90 -6.29 15.25
CA ALA A 124 -12.26 -5.83 15.03
C ALA A 124 -13.22 -7.01 15.27
N ALA A 125 -14.20 -6.81 16.12
CA ALA A 125 -15.23 -7.80 16.48
C ALA A 125 -16.01 -8.39 15.28
N THR A 126 -15.69 -7.97 14.07
CA THR A 126 -16.33 -8.35 12.81
C THR A 126 -15.58 -9.42 12.02
N VAL A 127 -14.29 -9.67 12.30
CA VAL A 127 -13.48 -10.68 11.58
C VAL A 127 -12.65 -11.48 12.57
N GLU A 128 -13.14 -12.65 12.92
CA GLU A 128 -12.47 -13.57 13.84
C GLU A 128 -11.10 -14.00 13.28
N ASN A 129 -10.04 -13.93 14.10
CA ASN A 129 -8.63 -14.17 13.69
C ASN A 129 -8.21 -13.31 12.48
N GLY A 130 -8.66 -12.05 12.48
CA GLY A 130 -8.41 -11.14 11.39
C GLY A 130 -7.00 -10.55 11.41
N HIS A 131 -6.39 -10.47 10.24
CA HIS A 131 -5.14 -9.77 10.00
C HIS A 131 -5.32 -8.76 8.88
N SER A 132 -4.95 -7.50 9.11
CA SER A 132 -5.05 -6.45 8.08
C SER A 132 -3.78 -6.37 7.27
N GLN A 133 -3.90 -6.51 5.94
CA GLN A 133 -2.78 -6.35 5.01
C GLN A 133 -2.29 -4.91 4.97
N MET A 134 -1.02 -4.71 5.29
CA MET A 134 -0.34 -3.42 5.31
C MET A 134 0.26 -3.04 3.95
N PHE A 135 0.72 -4.04 3.19
CA PHE A 135 1.32 -3.82 1.89
C PHE A 135 0.27 -3.44 0.85
N LYS A 136 0.52 -2.34 0.13
CA LYS A 136 -0.38 -1.76 -0.87
C LYS A 136 0.16 -1.87 -2.29
N GLY A 137 1.31 -2.49 -2.47
CA GLY A 137 1.87 -2.78 -3.79
C GLY A 137 1.07 -3.86 -4.52
N GLU A 138 1.50 -4.15 -5.74
CA GLU A 138 0.92 -5.22 -6.54
C GLU A 138 1.19 -6.58 -5.89
N MET A 139 0.13 -7.34 -5.65
CA MET A 139 0.22 -8.70 -5.12
C MET A 139 0.39 -9.68 -6.29
N LYS A 140 1.53 -10.35 -6.35
CA LYS A 140 1.85 -11.39 -7.33
C LYS A 140 2.06 -12.71 -6.62
N PRO A 141 1.75 -13.85 -7.26
CA PRO A 141 2.19 -15.15 -6.78
C PRO A 141 3.69 -15.14 -6.51
N VAL A 142 4.11 -15.74 -5.41
CA VAL A 142 5.50 -15.65 -4.95
C VAL A 142 6.47 -16.31 -5.92
N ASP A 143 7.61 -15.66 -6.11
CA ASP A 143 8.82 -16.23 -6.66
C ASP A 143 9.97 -16.13 -5.65
N ASP A 144 11.07 -16.80 -5.92
CA ASP A 144 12.25 -16.85 -5.02
C ASP A 144 12.87 -15.47 -4.81
N ALA A 145 12.86 -14.61 -5.82
CA ALA A 145 13.42 -13.27 -5.75
C ALA A 145 12.59 -12.38 -4.81
N GLN A 146 11.27 -12.47 -4.91
CA GLN A 146 10.35 -11.75 -4.06
C GLN A 146 10.47 -12.22 -2.60
N VAL A 147 10.48 -13.52 -2.34
CA VAL A 147 10.68 -14.07 -0.99
C VAL A 147 12.01 -13.61 -0.40
N THR A 148 13.08 -13.63 -1.19
CA THR A 148 14.40 -13.14 -0.76
C THR A 148 14.38 -11.66 -0.39
N ALA A 149 13.73 -10.83 -1.19
CA ALA A 149 13.60 -9.40 -0.90
C ALA A 149 12.84 -9.14 0.41
N TRP A 150 11.74 -9.84 0.62
CA TRP A 150 10.95 -9.74 1.85
C TRP A 150 11.69 -10.28 3.09
N LYS A 151 12.41 -11.39 2.97
CA LYS A 151 13.28 -11.90 4.06
C LYS A 151 14.33 -10.88 4.46
N LYS A 152 14.97 -10.23 3.48
CA LYS A 152 15.93 -9.17 3.74
C LYS A 152 15.31 -7.97 4.44
N ALA A 153 14.14 -7.52 3.97
CA ALA A 153 13.41 -6.41 4.58
C ALA A 153 12.99 -6.72 6.03
N ALA A 154 12.46 -7.91 6.28
CA ALA A 154 12.06 -8.37 7.60
C ALA A 154 13.25 -8.47 8.58
N ALA A 155 14.42 -8.91 8.09
CA ALA A 155 15.64 -9.01 8.88
C ALA A 155 16.22 -7.64 9.29
N LEU A 156 16.06 -6.61 8.44
CA LEU A 156 16.50 -5.25 8.77
C LEU A 156 15.69 -4.64 9.92
N SER A 157 14.42 -4.98 10.06
CA SER A 157 13.56 -4.47 11.12
C SER A 157 13.95 -4.95 12.52
N VAL A 158 14.47 -6.14 12.64
CA VAL A 158 14.96 -6.70 13.92
C VAL A 158 16.18 -5.94 14.46
N ARG A 159 16.95 -5.31 13.59
CA ARG A 159 18.14 -4.53 14.00
C ARG A 159 17.83 -3.13 14.51
N LEU A 160 16.66 -2.59 14.20
CA LEU A 160 16.25 -1.25 14.63
C LEU A 160 15.58 -1.26 16.01
N GLU A 161 15.22 -2.44 16.51
CA GLU A 161 14.56 -2.65 17.81
C GLU A 161 15.57 -2.97 18.94
N GLN A 162 16.87 -3.07 18.64
CA GLN A 162 17.97 -3.28 19.61
C GLN A 162 18.77 -2.00 19.84
#